data_12b29106a7b8ec2db6fb50625192c332
#
_entry.id   12b29106a7b8ec2db6fb50625192c332
#
_cell.length_a   1.000
_cell.length_b   1.000
_cell.length_c   1.000
_cell.angle_alpha   90.00
_cell.angle_beta   90.00
_cell.angle_gamma   90.00
#
_symmetry.space_group_name_H-M   'P 1'
#
loop_
_entity.id
_entity.type
_entity.pdbx_description
1 polymer ?
#
loop_
_entity_poly.entity_id
_entity_poly.type
_entity_poly.pdbx_seq_one_letter_code
_entity_poly.pdbx_strand_id
1 'polypeptide(L)'
;MINIPSTLKISFRALRVNKMRSALTMLGIIIGVGAVIAMLAVGKGASQKIADQIASIGSNLLIILPGSTSAGGVRMGAGTQPTLTMGDTEAILRECPAVADVAPDHGGVAQVVYGNQNWATGIRGTTPNFLNVREWKLAAGRSFTEQEVKSGAKVCLL
;
A
#
# COMPACT_ATOMS: atom_id res chain seq x y z
N MET A 1 -31.10 44.38 26.76
CA MET A 1 -31.28 42.93 26.43
C MET A 1 -31.67 42.81 24.98
N ILE A 2 -30.84 42.17 24.17
CA ILE A 2 -31.12 41.97 22.74
C ILE A 2 -32.17 40.86 22.61
N ASN A 3 -33.30 41.20 22.02
CA ASN A 3 -34.44 40.29 21.89
C ASN A 3 -34.22 39.41 20.65
N ILE A 4 -33.56 38.27 20.85
CA ILE A 4 -33.11 37.32 19.78
C ILE A 4 -34.27 36.98 18.79
N PRO A 5 -35.51 36.65 19.24
CA PRO A 5 -36.56 36.30 18.31
C PRO A 5 -37.02 37.47 17.42
N SER A 6 -36.99 38.70 17.91
CA SER A 6 -37.35 39.87 17.09
C SER A 6 -36.28 40.19 16.06
N THR A 7 -35.00 40.06 16.44
CA THR A 7 -33.86 40.26 15.53
C THR A 7 -33.86 39.24 14.38
N LEU A 8 -34.12 37.97 14.66
CA LEU A 8 -34.26 36.92 13.65
C LEU A 8 -35.41 37.22 12.67
N LYS A 9 -36.58 37.67 13.18
CA LYS A 9 -37.74 38.00 12.34
C LYS A 9 -37.46 39.15 11.39
N ILE A 10 -36.75 40.18 11.86
CA ILE A 10 -36.32 41.33 11.04
C ILE A 10 -35.32 40.89 9.97
N SER A 11 -34.36 40.08 10.33
CA SER A 11 -33.33 39.54 9.37
C SER A 11 -33.99 38.72 8.27
N PHE A 12 -34.89 37.82 8.61
CA PHE A 12 -35.63 37.03 7.61
C PHE A 12 -36.48 37.91 6.69
N ARG A 13 -37.08 38.99 7.23
CA ARG A 13 -37.85 39.93 6.43
C ARG A 13 -36.96 40.71 5.47
N ALA A 14 -35.77 41.13 5.89
CA ALA A 14 -34.77 41.81 5.04
C ALA A 14 -34.33 40.95 3.87
N LEU A 15 -34.06 39.64 4.11
CA LEU A 15 -33.71 38.67 3.08
C LEU A 15 -34.84 38.48 2.04
N ARG A 16 -36.12 38.51 2.47
CA ARG A 16 -37.26 38.36 1.57
C ARG A 16 -37.53 39.61 0.71
N VAL A 17 -37.15 40.79 1.14
CA VAL A 17 -37.35 42.04 0.38
C VAL A 17 -36.40 42.12 -0.82
N ASN A 18 -35.14 41.61 -0.66
CA ASN A 18 -34.13 41.64 -1.70
C ASN A 18 -33.75 40.20 -2.15
N LYS A 19 -34.69 39.43 -2.65
CA LYS A 19 -34.55 38.00 -2.96
C LYS A 19 -33.35 37.67 -3.86
N MET A 20 -33.15 38.44 -4.93
CA MET A 20 -32.06 38.19 -5.88
C MET A 20 -30.69 38.40 -5.24
N ARG A 21 -30.49 39.45 -4.46
CA ARG A 21 -29.21 39.72 -3.78
C ARG A 21 -28.96 38.66 -2.71
N SER A 22 -29.96 38.31 -1.94
CA SER A 22 -29.85 37.27 -0.90
C SER A 22 -29.53 35.90 -1.51
N ALA A 23 -30.17 35.53 -2.60
CA ALA A 23 -29.91 34.28 -3.31
C ALA A 23 -28.47 34.23 -3.86
N LEU A 24 -28.00 35.35 -4.47
CA LEU A 24 -26.64 35.42 -5.02
C LEU A 24 -25.58 35.34 -3.93
N THR A 25 -25.78 36.02 -2.81
CA THR A 25 -24.83 35.94 -1.67
C THR A 25 -24.83 34.58 -1.00
N MET A 26 -25.99 33.95 -0.81
CA MET A 26 -26.07 32.58 -0.31
C MET A 26 -25.42 31.59 -1.24
N LEU A 27 -25.65 31.72 -2.56
CA LEU A 27 -25.00 30.85 -3.55
C LEU A 27 -23.48 30.99 -3.49
N GLY A 28 -22.92 32.19 -3.38
CA GLY A 28 -21.49 32.43 -3.23
C GLY A 28 -20.92 31.78 -1.99
N ILE A 29 -21.61 31.86 -0.86
CA ILE A 29 -21.18 31.22 0.40
C ILE A 29 -21.23 29.69 0.27
N ILE A 30 -22.31 29.14 -0.29
CA ILE A 30 -22.47 27.69 -0.48
C ILE A 30 -21.35 27.14 -1.38
N ILE A 31 -21.08 27.80 -2.50
CA ILE A 31 -20.01 27.39 -3.41
C ILE A 31 -18.65 27.52 -2.72
N GLY A 32 -18.38 28.64 -2.06
CA GLY A 32 -17.11 28.87 -1.38
C GLY A 32 -16.83 27.84 -0.27
N VAL A 33 -17.78 27.62 0.61
CA VAL A 33 -17.64 26.64 1.69
C VAL A 33 -17.60 25.22 1.12
N GLY A 34 -18.46 24.92 0.16
CA GLY A 34 -18.46 23.61 -0.52
C GLY A 34 -17.13 23.29 -1.19
N ALA A 35 -16.51 24.24 -1.86
CA ALA A 35 -15.19 24.06 -2.48
C ALA A 35 -14.10 23.79 -1.44
N VAL A 36 -14.10 24.47 -0.31
CA VAL A 36 -13.14 24.25 0.78
C VAL A 36 -13.32 22.84 1.38
N ILE A 37 -14.56 22.44 1.65
CA ILE A 37 -14.85 21.10 2.18
C ILE A 37 -14.42 20.02 1.20
N ALA A 38 -14.70 20.19 -0.08
CA ALA A 38 -14.29 19.24 -1.12
C ALA A 38 -12.76 19.13 -1.20
N MET A 39 -12.05 20.27 -1.16
CA MET A 39 -10.58 20.27 -1.16
C MET A 39 -10.00 19.56 0.06
N LEU A 40 -10.54 19.79 1.25
CA LEU A 40 -10.10 19.11 2.47
C LEU A 40 -10.39 17.60 2.44
N ALA A 41 -11.54 17.21 1.90
CA ALA A 41 -11.91 15.80 1.76
C ALA A 41 -10.97 15.07 0.79
N VAL A 42 -10.69 15.65 -0.37
CA VAL A 42 -9.73 15.10 -1.34
C VAL A 42 -8.32 15.03 -0.74
N GLY A 43 -7.87 16.09 -0.05
CA GLY A 43 -6.56 16.13 0.59
C GLY A 43 -6.39 15.04 1.66
N LYS A 44 -7.39 14.86 2.52
CA LYS A 44 -7.38 13.77 3.52
C LYS A 44 -7.41 12.39 2.87
N GLY A 45 -8.24 12.20 1.86
CA GLY A 45 -8.32 10.94 1.13
C GLY A 45 -7.00 10.57 0.44
N ALA A 46 -6.34 11.55 -0.19
CA ALA A 46 -5.03 11.35 -0.81
C ALA A 46 -3.95 11.01 0.23
N SER A 47 -3.89 11.75 1.34
CA SER A 47 -2.94 11.46 2.43
C SER A 47 -3.14 10.08 3.01
N GLN A 48 -4.38 9.65 3.23
CA GLN A 48 -4.68 8.31 3.73
C GLN A 48 -4.22 7.24 2.75
N LYS A 49 -4.51 7.43 1.46
CA LYS A 49 -4.10 6.48 0.42
C LYS A 49 -2.58 6.33 0.32
N ILE A 50 -1.84 7.43 0.46
CA ILE A 50 -0.38 7.41 0.51
C ILE A 50 0.12 6.70 1.76
N ALA A 51 -0.46 6.97 2.92
CA ALA A 51 -0.12 6.29 4.16
C ALA A 51 -0.36 4.77 4.06
N ASP A 52 -1.49 4.35 3.49
CA ASP A 52 -1.81 2.94 3.28
C ASP A 52 -0.84 2.28 2.28
N GLN A 53 -0.41 3.00 1.24
CA GLN A 53 0.62 2.52 0.30
C GLN A 53 1.98 2.36 0.98
N ILE A 54 2.39 3.30 1.82
CA ILE A 54 3.65 3.20 2.58
C ILE A 54 3.56 2.03 3.57
N ALA A 55 2.45 1.89 4.28
CA ALA A 55 2.23 0.78 5.20
C ALA A 55 2.26 -0.58 4.49
N SER A 56 1.76 -0.66 3.24
CA SER A 56 1.77 -1.90 2.46
C SER A 56 3.17 -2.37 2.02
N ILE A 57 4.16 -1.48 2.04
CA ILE A 57 5.56 -1.84 1.74
C ILE A 57 6.22 -2.52 2.95
N GLY A 58 5.69 -2.32 4.17
CA GLY A 58 6.24 -2.77 5.44
C GLY A 58 7.06 -1.66 6.12
N SER A 59 6.68 -1.31 7.34
CA SER A 59 7.28 -0.17 8.06
C SER A 59 8.73 -0.41 8.51
N ASN A 60 9.12 -1.68 8.72
CA ASN A 60 10.43 -2.11 9.23
C ASN A 60 11.10 -3.13 8.30
N LEU A 61 10.86 -3.02 6.99
CA LEU A 61 11.39 -3.96 6.02
C LEU A 61 12.80 -3.57 5.57
N LEU A 62 13.74 -4.50 5.71
CA LEU A 62 15.08 -4.41 5.14
C LEU A 62 15.19 -5.42 4.00
N ILE A 63 15.54 -4.95 2.80
CA ILE A 63 15.75 -5.81 1.64
C ILE A 63 17.23 -6.00 1.42
N ILE A 64 17.69 -7.25 1.53
CA ILE A 64 19.07 -7.64 1.27
C ILE A 64 19.13 -8.18 -0.16
N LEU A 65 19.92 -7.54 -1.00
CA LEU A 65 20.16 -7.97 -2.37
C LEU A 65 21.54 -8.60 -2.50
N PRO A 66 21.69 -9.65 -3.32
CA PRO A 66 23.00 -10.20 -3.60
C PRO A 66 23.91 -9.15 -4.24
N GLY A 67 25.20 -9.25 -3.95
CA GLY A 67 26.20 -8.31 -4.45
C GLY A 67 26.32 -8.32 -5.97
N SER A 68 27.06 -7.34 -6.49
CA SER A 68 27.47 -7.29 -7.88
C SER A 68 28.85 -7.90 -8.06
N THR A 69 29.06 -8.66 -9.10
CA THR A 69 30.40 -9.13 -9.50
C THR A 69 30.96 -8.27 -10.62
N SER A 70 32.29 -8.10 -10.63
CA SER A 70 32.98 -7.49 -11.75
C SER A 70 33.70 -8.62 -12.52
N ALA A 71 33.25 -8.90 -13.74
CA ALA A 71 33.92 -9.82 -14.63
C ALA A 71 34.50 -9.05 -15.81
N GLY A 72 35.79 -9.16 -16.05
CA GLY A 72 36.45 -8.51 -17.18
C GLY A 72 36.39 -6.97 -17.19
N GLY A 73 36.31 -6.31 -16.03
CA GLY A 73 36.24 -4.86 -15.90
C GLY A 73 34.83 -4.25 -16.07
N VAL A 74 33.84 -5.06 -16.38
CA VAL A 74 32.42 -4.62 -16.46
C VAL A 74 31.75 -4.91 -15.11
N ARG A 75 31.22 -3.87 -14.46
CA ARG A 75 30.39 -4.01 -13.27
C ARG A 75 28.99 -4.45 -13.67
N MET A 76 28.58 -5.63 -13.27
CA MET A 76 27.19 -6.07 -13.35
C MET A 76 26.39 -5.45 -12.20
N GLY A 77 25.13 -5.15 -12.43
CA GLY A 77 24.25 -4.55 -11.40
C GLY A 77 24.06 -5.47 -10.19
N ALA A 78 23.64 -4.91 -9.06
CA ALA A 78 23.28 -5.68 -7.87
C ALA A 78 22.17 -6.69 -8.22
N GLY A 79 22.27 -7.91 -7.69
CA GLY A 79 21.31 -8.98 -7.95
C GLY A 79 21.61 -9.87 -9.16
N THR A 80 22.67 -9.60 -9.91
CA THR A 80 23.02 -10.41 -11.11
C THR A 80 23.62 -11.78 -10.80
N GLN A 81 24.13 -11.98 -9.59
CA GLN A 81 24.66 -13.26 -9.14
C GLN A 81 23.92 -13.75 -7.90
N PRO A 82 23.34 -14.97 -7.93
CA PRO A 82 22.63 -15.53 -6.78
C PRO A 82 23.66 -16.02 -5.73
N THR A 83 24.23 -15.07 -4.98
CA THR A 83 25.22 -15.38 -3.92
C THR A 83 24.58 -15.65 -2.57
N LEU A 84 23.32 -15.23 -2.37
CA LEU A 84 22.57 -15.49 -1.14
C LEU A 84 21.97 -16.91 -1.18
N THR A 85 22.09 -17.61 -0.07
CA THR A 85 21.63 -19.00 0.11
C THR A 85 20.59 -19.09 1.23
N MET A 86 19.89 -20.22 1.32
CA MET A 86 18.97 -20.48 2.45
C MET A 86 19.69 -20.50 3.80
N GLY A 87 20.97 -20.94 3.82
CA GLY A 87 21.80 -20.92 5.03
C GLY A 87 22.08 -19.51 5.55
N ASP A 88 22.17 -18.51 4.67
CA ASP A 88 22.34 -17.11 5.08
C ASP A 88 21.08 -16.58 5.79
N THR A 89 19.90 -17.05 5.38
CA THR A 89 18.63 -16.72 6.05
C THR A 89 18.63 -17.20 7.50
N GLU A 90 19.07 -18.44 7.74
CA GLU A 90 19.16 -19.01 9.08
C GLU A 90 20.25 -18.32 9.91
N ALA A 91 21.37 -17.96 9.30
CA ALA A 91 22.46 -17.24 9.95
C ALA A 91 22.00 -15.84 10.41
N ILE A 92 21.27 -15.11 9.57
CA ILE A 92 20.72 -13.80 9.92
C ILE A 92 19.81 -13.89 11.13
N LEU A 93 18.89 -14.84 11.17
CA LEU A 93 17.99 -15.03 12.33
C LEU A 93 18.73 -15.38 13.61
N ARG A 94 19.82 -16.16 13.50
CA ARG A 94 20.61 -16.58 14.66
C ARG A 94 21.54 -15.49 15.18
N GLU A 95 22.15 -14.73 14.27
CA GLU A 95 23.24 -13.81 14.60
C GLU A 95 22.79 -12.35 14.75
N CYS A 96 21.60 -12.01 14.24
CA CYS A 96 21.08 -10.66 14.29
C CYS A 96 19.84 -10.56 15.19
N PRO A 97 20.00 -10.34 16.51
CA PRO A 97 18.87 -10.34 17.46
C PRO A 97 17.88 -9.18 17.23
N ALA A 98 18.24 -8.18 16.44
CA ALA A 98 17.35 -7.08 16.05
C ALA A 98 16.40 -7.45 14.90
N VAL A 99 16.60 -8.60 14.25
CA VAL A 99 15.77 -9.09 13.16
C VAL A 99 14.66 -9.98 13.74
N ALA A 100 13.42 -9.59 13.54
CA ALA A 100 12.27 -10.32 14.05
C ALA A 100 11.93 -11.55 13.20
N ASP A 101 12.04 -11.44 11.87
CA ASP A 101 11.74 -12.51 10.93
C ASP A 101 12.45 -12.28 9.60
N VAL A 102 12.68 -13.35 8.83
CA VAL A 102 13.33 -13.29 7.52
C VAL A 102 12.56 -14.14 6.53
N ALA A 103 12.37 -13.63 5.33
CA ALA A 103 11.76 -14.37 4.23
C ALA A 103 12.67 -14.32 3.00
N PRO A 104 13.24 -15.44 2.57
CA PRO A 104 13.94 -15.51 1.29
C PRO A 104 12.95 -15.34 0.15
N ASP A 105 13.39 -14.65 -0.88
CA ASP A 105 12.57 -14.32 -2.06
C ASP A 105 13.41 -14.61 -3.33
N HIS A 106 12.87 -15.43 -4.21
CA HIS A 106 13.45 -15.69 -5.52
C HIS A 106 12.44 -15.39 -6.60
N GLY A 107 12.70 -14.36 -7.40
CA GLY A 107 11.82 -13.92 -8.47
C GLY A 107 12.21 -14.48 -9.83
N GLY A 108 11.22 -14.80 -10.64
CA GLY A 108 11.39 -15.21 -12.03
C GLY A 108 10.17 -14.88 -12.87
N VAL A 109 10.31 -14.97 -14.18
CA VAL A 109 9.19 -14.84 -15.12
C VAL A 109 8.86 -16.23 -15.63
N ALA A 110 7.61 -16.62 -15.55
CA ALA A 110 7.15 -17.88 -16.10
C ALA A 110 5.81 -17.71 -16.82
N GLN A 111 5.54 -18.66 -17.68
CA GLN A 111 4.30 -18.72 -18.44
C GLN A 111 3.29 -19.58 -17.69
N VAL A 112 2.19 -18.96 -17.28
CA VAL A 112 1.08 -19.64 -16.61
C VAL A 112 0.05 -20.02 -17.66
N VAL A 113 -0.32 -21.28 -17.71
CA VAL A 113 -1.30 -21.83 -18.65
C VAL A 113 -2.47 -22.41 -17.86
N TYR A 114 -3.67 -21.95 -18.17
CA TYR A 114 -4.90 -22.51 -17.62
C TYR A 114 -5.93 -22.71 -18.74
N GLY A 115 -6.25 -23.96 -19.03
CA GLY A 115 -7.13 -24.31 -20.15
C GLY A 115 -6.58 -23.81 -21.47
N ASN A 116 -7.31 -22.92 -22.14
CA ASN A 116 -6.91 -22.30 -23.40
C ASN A 116 -6.31 -20.88 -23.23
N GLN A 117 -6.02 -20.48 -22.00
CA GLN A 117 -5.44 -19.18 -21.69
C GLN A 117 -3.97 -19.33 -21.29
N ASN A 118 -3.16 -18.37 -21.73
CA ASN A 118 -1.74 -18.37 -21.54
C ASN A 118 -1.26 -16.95 -21.20
N TRP A 119 -0.54 -16.81 -20.09
CA TRP A 119 -0.10 -15.51 -19.58
C TRP A 119 1.31 -15.58 -19.04
N ALA A 120 2.18 -14.71 -19.53
CA ALA A 120 3.52 -14.54 -18.97
C ALA A 120 3.44 -13.60 -17.75
N THR A 121 3.84 -14.07 -16.59
CA THR A 121 3.78 -13.30 -15.33
C THR A 121 5.01 -13.52 -14.47
N GLY A 122 5.26 -12.56 -13.57
CA GLY A 122 6.29 -12.70 -12.54
C GLY A 122 5.82 -13.68 -11.46
N ILE A 123 6.65 -14.67 -11.19
CA ILE A 123 6.43 -15.63 -10.11
C ILE A 123 7.49 -15.40 -9.05
N ARG A 124 7.11 -15.47 -7.78
CA ARG A 124 8.00 -15.40 -6.64
C ARG A 124 7.93 -16.68 -5.83
N GLY A 125 9.08 -17.30 -5.63
CA GLY A 125 9.23 -18.40 -4.69
C GLY A 125 9.67 -17.85 -3.33
N THR A 126 8.95 -18.20 -2.27
CA THR A 126 9.23 -17.69 -0.93
C THR A 126 8.78 -18.67 0.15
N THR A 127 8.99 -18.33 1.41
CA THR A 127 8.56 -19.10 2.59
C THR A 127 7.25 -18.55 3.18
N PRO A 128 6.56 -19.30 4.06
CA PRO A 128 5.33 -18.87 4.72
C PRO A 128 5.45 -17.53 5.46
N ASN A 129 6.65 -17.23 5.97
CA ASN A 129 6.96 -16.02 6.73
C ASN A 129 6.87 -14.75 5.86
N PHE A 130 6.91 -14.89 4.54
CA PHE A 130 6.88 -13.75 3.63
C PHE A 130 5.68 -12.82 3.85
N LEU A 131 4.50 -13.40 4.11
CA LEU A 131 3.30 -12.62 4.39
C LEU A 131 3.44 -11.80 5.68
N ASN A 132 4.04 -12.39 6.72
CA ASN A 132 4.27 -11.72 8.00
C ASN A 132 5.30 -10.59 7.85
N VAL A 133 6.42 -10.87 7.16
CA VAL A 133 7.49 -9.90 6.91
C VAL A 133 6.99 -8.71 6.08
N ARG A 134 6.06 -8.96 5.16
CA ARG A 134 5.42 -7.92 4.31
C ARG A 134 4.17 -7.31 4.93
N GLU A 135 3.72 -7.82 6.07
CA GLU A 135 2.44 -7.42 6.71
C GLU A 135 1.23 -7.56 5.77
N TRP A 136 1.30 -8.52 4.84
CA TRP A 136 0.23 -8.75 3.89
C TRP A 136 -0.85 -9.65 4.47
N LYS A 137 -2.10 -9.22 4.30
CA LYS A 137 -3.27 -9.98 4.74
C LYS A 137 -3.85 -10.78 3.58
N LEU A 138 -4.17 -12.05 3.85
CA LEU A 138 -4.92 -12.87 2.90
C LEU A 138 -6.37 -12.38 2.82
N ALA A 139 -6.88 -12.21 1.62
CA ALA A 139 -8.29 -11.89 1.39
C ALA A 139 -9.18 -13.13 1.59
N ALA A 140 -8.68 -14.32 1.23
CA ALA A 140 -9.36 -15.59 1.38
C ALA A 140 -8.34 -16.74 1.37
N GLY A 141 -8.73 -17.90 1.89
CA GLY A 141 -7.90 -19.10 1.89
C GLY A 141 -6.88 -19.15 3.04
N ARG A 142 -5.78 -19.86 2.82
CA ARG A 142 -4.69 -20.00 3.79
C ARG A 142 -3.32 -19.82 3.11
N SER A 143 -2.32 -19.48 3.88
CA SER A 143 -0.92 -19.56 3.43
C SER A 143 -0.47 -21.01 3.27
N PHE A 144 0.58 -21.21 2.52
CA PHE A 144 1.26 -22.50 2.45
C PHE A 144 2.05 -22.76 3.73
N THR A 145 2.28 -24.04 4.02
CA THR A 145 2.98 -24.49 5.21
C THR A 145 4.45 -24.75 4.91
N GLU A 146 5.29 -24.79 5.94
CA GLU A 146 6.70 -25.17 5.75
C GLU A 146 6.86 -26.60 5.20
N GLN A 147 5.93 -27.49 5.50
CA GLN A 147 5.96 -28.85 4.98
C GLN A 147 5.71 -28.86 3.47
N GLU A 148 4.81 -28.00 2.97
CA GLU A 148 4.55 -27.83 1.54
C GLU A 148 5.76 -27.23 0.83
N VAL A 149 6.47 -26.30 1.47
CA VAL A 149 7.72 -25.75 0.95
C VAL A 149 8.81 -26.83 0.86
N LYS A 150 9.02 -27.59 1.94
CA LYS A 150 10.03 -28.67 2.00
C LYS A 150 9.74 -29.79 1.01
N SER A 151 8.48 -30.12 0.77
CA SER A 151 8.07 -31.15 -0.18
C SER A 151 8.03 -30.67 -1.64
N GLY A 152 8.24 -29.38 -1.89
CA GLY A 152 8.10 -28.80 -3.23
C GLY A 152 6.68 -28.89 -3.78
N ALA A 153 5.67 -28.79 -2.91
CA ALA A 153 4.27 -28.87 -3.30
C ALA A 153 3.91 -27.73 -4.27
N LYS A 154 3.11 -28.04 -5.30
CA LYS A 154 2.67 -27.07 -6.29
C LYS A 154 1.49 -26.24 -5.75
N VAL A 155 1.76 -25.35 -4.82
CA VAL A 155 0.79 -24.44 -4.22
C VAL A 155 1.19 -22.99 -4.53
N CYS A 156 0.22 -22.11 -4.73
CA CYS A 156 0.47 -20.70 -4.95
C CYS A 156 -0.59 -19.82 -4.26
N LEU A 157 -0.22 -18.58 -4.05
CA LEU A 157 -1.10 -17.48 -3.67
C LEU A 157 -1.21 -16.54 -4.86
N LEU A 158 -2.41 -16.03 -5.11
CA LEU A 158 -2.74 -15.12 -6.21
C LEU A 158 -3.15 -13.75 -5.64
#